data_e6b7e2264b322de7e29f2bf7ac89d7af
#
_entry.id   e6b7e2264b322de7e29f2bf7ac89d7af
#
_cell.length_a   1.000
_cell.length_b   1.000
_cell.length_c   1.000
_cell.angle_alpha   90.00
_cell.angle_beta   90.00
_cell.angle_gamma   90.00
#
_symmetry.space_group_name_H-M   'P 1'
#
loop_
_entity.id
_entity.type
_entity.pdbx_description
1 polymer ?
#
loop_
_entity_poly.entity_id
_entity_poly.type
_entity_poly.pdbx_seq_one_letter_code
_entity_poly.pdbx_strand_id
1 'polypeptide(L)'
;TPFRSKLMFSGLGLFLPGTGFNCFYLLGIKSFWGWIQLTSLIAGILGFLLLNTSPESSAAAWVLIVLGFIALEASWLSTIVFGLRPDEKWDAQFNASFQGKQKTESGWPVVICVILSLVIGAGAMMSFLAIGFEQFFIYQIEEAKKLSQ
;
A
#
# COMPACT_ATOMS: atom_id res chain seq x y z
N THR A 1 24.94 9.94 -7.36
CA THR A 1 23.74 9.38 -6.75
C THR A 1 24.03 8.00 -6.17
N PRO A 2 23.45 7.64 -5.00
CA PRO A 2 23.66 6.33 -4.42
C PRO A 2 23.00 5.24 -5.25
N PHE A 3 23.52 4.02 -5.14
CA PHE A 3 22.93 2.84 -5.79
C PHE A 3 21.55 2.54 -5.18
N ARG A 4 20.54 2.34 -6.03
CA ARG A 4 19.18 2.02 -5.62
C ARG A 4 18.95 0.51 -5.68
N SER A 5 18.90 -0.12 -4.53
CA SER A 5 18.70 -1.56 -4.39
C SER A 5 17.24 -1.94 -4.59
N LYS A 6 16.98 -2.88 -5.51
CA LYS A 6 15.64 -3.46 -5.71
C LYS A 6 15.15 -4.18 -4.46
N LEU A 7 16.06 -4.88 -3.76
CA LEU A 7 15.71 -5.58 -2.52
C LEU A 7 15.26 -4.61 -1.41
N MET A 8 15.98 -3.48 -1.26
CA MET A 8 15.60 -2.47 -0.27
C MET A 8 14.23 -1.87 -0.58
N PHE A 9 13.98 -1.54 -1.84
CA PHE A 9 12.69 -1.03 -2.29
C PHE A 9 11.56 -2.04 -2.00
N SER A 10 11.77 -3.30 -2.37
CA SER A 10 10.80 -4.38 -2.17
C SER A 10 10.53 -4.63 -0.68
N GLY A 11 11.58 -4.63 0.13
CA GLY A 11 11.46 -4.78 1.58
C GLY A 11 10.69 -3.64 2.23
N LEU A 12 10.97 -2.41 1.85
CA LEU A 12 10.25 -1.24 2.36
C LEU A 12 8.76 -1.29 1.98
N GLY A 13 8.46 -1.67 0.74
CA GLY A 13 7.07 -1.81 0.30
C GLY A 13 6.32 -2.94 0.99
N LEU A 14 7.01 -4.02 1.34
CA LEU A 14 6.42 -5.18 2.01
C LEU A 14 6.21 -4.94 3.51
N PHE A 15 7.26 -4.49 4.23
CA PHE A 15 7.26 -4.39 5.68
C PHE A 15 6.74 -3.06 6.23
N LEU A 16 6.83 -1.99 5.43
CA LEU A 16 6.32 -0.66 5.77
C LEU A 16 5.32 -0.19 4.71
N PRO A 17 4.22 -0.94 4.49
CA PRO A 17 3.27 -0.60 3.44
C PRO A 17 2.54 0.70 3.75
N GLY A 18 2.29 1.50 2.73
CA GLY A 18 1.54 2.74 2.83
C GLY A 18 2.29 3.94 3.41
N THR A 19 3.48 3.73 4.00
CA THR A 19 4.28 4.83 4.57
C THR A 19 4.94 5.70 3.52
N GLY A 20 5.02 5.22 2.27
CA GLY A 20 5.70 5.93 1.20
C GLY A 20 7.22 5.83 1.25
N PHE A 21 7.80 5.10 2.21
CA PHE A 21 9.26 4.99 2.36
C PHE A 21 9.92 4.35 1.15
N ASN A 22 9.26 3.41 0.50
CA ASN A 22 9.74 2.84 -0.76
C ASN A 22 9.85 3.90 -1.86
N CYS A 23 8.86 4.79 -1.98
CA CYS A 23 8.90 5.91 -2.93
C CYS A 23 9.97 6.94 -2.55
N PHE A 24 10.09 7.27 -1.27
CA PHE A 24 11.12 8.19 -0.78
C PHE A 24 12.53 7.63 -0.98
N TYR A 25 12.70 6.34 -0.78
CA TYR A 25 13.98 5.67 -1.05
C TYR A 25 14.36 5.78 -2.53
N LEU A 26 13.40 5.57 -3.42
CA LEU A 26 13.66 5.51 -4.86
C LEU A 26 13.75 6.88 -5.52
N LEU A 27 12.84 7.79 -5.18
CA LEU A 27 12.66 9.09 -5.82
C LEU A 27 13.09 10.27 -4.94
N GLY A 28 13.47 10.01 -3.69
CA GLY A 28 13.84 11.04 -2.72
C GLY A 28 12.64 11.63 -1.96
N ILE A 29 12.97 12.42 -0.94
CA ILE A 29 11.99 13.04 -0.03
C ILE A 29 11.01 14.00 -0.72
N LYS A 30 11.37 14.49 -1.91
CA LYS A 30 10.50 15.35 -2.72
C LYS A 30 9.47 14.57 -3.54
N SER A 31 9.45 13.24 -3.41
CA SER A 31 8.51 12.40 -4.16
C SER A 31 7.06 12.72 -3.81
N PHE A 32 6.30 13.18 -4.79
CA PHE A 32 4.87 13.42 -4.67
C PHE A 32 4.10 12.14 -4.31
N TRP A 33 4.48 11.02 -4.91
CA TRP A 33 3.84 9.72 -4.66
C TRP A 33 4.06 9.21 -3.23
N GLY A 34 5.25 9.44 -2.68
CA GLY A 34 5.54 9.09 -1.29
C GLY A 34 4.67 9.87 -0.31
N TRP A 35 4.50 11.15 -0.54
CA TRP A 35 3.64 11.99 0.30
C TRP A 35 2.16 11.65 0.17
N ILE A 36 1.68 11.32 -1.03
CA ILE A 36 0.30 10.84 -1.23
C ILE A 36 0.07 9.56 -0.41
N GLN A 37 0.96 8.59 -0.49
CA GLN A 37 0.83 7.35 0.29
C GLN A 37 0.81 7.62 1.78
N LEU A 38 1.72 8.43 2.28
CA LEU A 38 1.82 8.74 3.70
C LEU A 38 0.56 9.46 4.21
N THR A 39 0.10 10.47 3.49
CA THR A 39 -1.12 11.20 3.87
C THR A 39 -2.36 10.31 3.82
N SER A 40 -2.46 9.44 2.82
CA SER A 40 -3.56 8.47 2.72
C SER A 40 -3.53 7.45 3.86
N LEU A 41 -2.36 6.98 4.27
CA LEU A 41 -2.22 6.09 5.43
C LEU A 41 -2.66 6.79 6.72
N ILE A 42 -2.21 8.03 6.94
CA ILE A 42 -2.61 8.83 8.10
C ILE A 42 -4.13 9.02 8.09
N ALA A 43 -4.72 9.34 6.94
CA ALA A 43 -6.18 9.44 6.81
C ALA A 43 -6.89 8.14 7.22
N GLY A 44 -6.35 6.99 6.81
CA GLY A 44 -6.88 5.68 7.20
C GLY A 44 -6.83 5.43 8.70
N ILE A 45 -5.73 5.78 9.34
CA ILE A 45 -5.59 5.66 10.80
C ILE A 45 -6.59 6.59 11.51
N LEU A 46 -6.71 7.83 11.06
CA LEU A 46 -7.70 8.78 11.60
C LEU A 46 -9.12 8.28 11.40
N GLY A 47 -9.43 7.69 10.25
CA GLY A 47 -10.74 7.08 9.98
C GLY A 47 -11.05 5.94 10.94
N PHE A 48 -10.08 5.08 11.20
CA PHE A 48 -10.23 3.99 12.15
C PHE A 48 -10.49 4.51 13.58
N LEU A 49 -9.75 5.52 14.02
CA LEU A 49 -9.96 6.16 15.31
C LEU A 49 -11.34 6.82 15.38
N LEU A 50 -11.73 7.51 14.31
CA LEU A 50 -13.04 8.19 14.24
C LEU A 50 -14.19 7.17 14.33
N LEU A 51 -14.07 6.04 13.66
CA LEU A 51 -15.08 4.98 13.68
C LEU A 51 -15.31 4.46 15.11
N ASN A 52 -14.24 4.37 15.91
CA ASN A 52 -14.31 3.85 17.27
C ASN A 52 -14.75 4.91 18.31
N THR A 53 -14.59 6.20 18.01
CA THR A 53 -14.87 7.29 18.97
C THR A 53 -16.16 8.05 18.68
N SER A 54 -16.58 8.09 17.42
CA SER A 54 -17.72 8.89 16.96
C SER A 54 -18.56 8.09 15.95
N PRO A 55 -19.42 7.17 16.43
CA PRO A 55 -20.24 6.33 15.55
C PRO A 55 -21.15 7.10 14.60
N GLU A 56 -21.57 8.30 14.96
CA GLU A 56 -22.38 9.19 14.12
C GLU A 56 -21.65 9.65 12.85
N SER A 57 -20.32 9.60 12.86
CA SER A 57 -19.46 9.99 11.72
C SER A 57 -18.99 8.78 10.91
N SER A 58 -19.70 7.64 10.97
CA SER A 58 -19.26 6.38 10.39
C SER A 58 -19.02 6.45 8.87
N ALA A 59 -19.85 7.21 8.13
CA ALA A 59 -19.67 7.37 6.68
C ALA A 59 -18.33 8.05 6.34
N ALA A 60 -18.00 9.15 7.03
CA ALA A 60 -16.72 9.84 6.86
C ALA A 60 -15.54 8.94 7.28
N ALA A 61 -15.70 8.22 8.40
CA ALA A 61 -14.69 7.29 8.88
C ALA A 61 -14.38 6.19 7.86
N TRP A 62 -15.39 5.61 7.23
CA TRP A 62 -15.21 4.59 6.20
C TRP A 62 -14.52 5.12 4.95
N VAL A 63 -14.83 6.36 4.52
CA VAL A 63 -14.12 7.00 3.40
C VAL A 63 -12.63 7.12 3.71
N LEU A 64 -12.29 7.58 4.91
CA LEU A 64 -10.89 7.71 5.34
C LEU A 64 -10.18 6.35 5.44
N ILE A 65 -10.88 5.33 5.95
CA ILE A 65 -10.34 3.96 6.02
C ILE A 65 -10.04 3.41 4.63
N VAL A 66 -10.93 3.63 3.65
CA VAL A 66 -10.72 3.22 2.25
C VAL A 66 -9.46 3.87 1.68
N LEU A 67 -9.26 5.17 1.92
CA LEU A 67 -8.04 5.87 1.47
C LEU A 67 -6.77 5.24 2.06
N GLY A 68 -6.77 4.94 3.34
CA GLY A 68 -5.65 4.27 4.01
C GLY A 68 -5.39 2.87 3.45
N PHE A 69 -6.45 2.13 3.19
CA PHE A 69 -6.35 0.80 2.59
C PHE A 69 -5.77 0.84 1.17
N ILE A 70 -6.18 1.82 0.35
CA ILE A 70 -5.61 2.04 -0.98
C ILE A 70 -4.10 2.29 -0.89
N ALA A 71 -3.65 3.05 0.11
CA ALA A 71 -2.22 3.29 0.33
C ALA A 71 -1.45 1.99 0.63
N LEU A 72 -2.01 1.10 1.45
CA LEU A 72 -1.42 -0.21 1.73
C LEU A 72 -1.33 -1.07 0.46
N GLU A 73 -2.41 -1.19 -0.27
CA GLU A 73 -2.47 -1.99 -1.50
C GLU A 73 -1.54 -1.42 -2.58
N ALA A 74 -1.46 -0.10 -2.73
CA ALA A 74 -0.55 0.54 -3.66
C ALA A 74 0.92 0.20 -3.35
N SER A 75 1.28 0.10 -2.08
CA SER A 75 2.63 -0.26 -1.65
C SER A 75 2.97 -1.72 -2.01
N TRP A 76 2.09 -2.66 -1.70
CA TRP A 76 2.27 -4.07 -2.07
C TRP A 76 2.27 -4.26 -3.59
N LEU A 77 1.37 -3.59 -4.30
CA LEU A 77 1.33 -3.64 -5.76
C LEU A 77 2.61 -3.08 -6.38
N SER A 78 3.16 -1.99 -5.85
CA SER A 78 4.45 -1.43 -6.28
C SER A 78 5.58 -2.43 -6.12
N THR A 79 5.62 -3.15 -4.99
CA THR A 79 6.61 -4.20 -4.74
C THR A 79 6.52 -5.31 -5.78
N ILE A 80 5.32 -5.73 -6.16
CA ILE A 80 5.11 -6.76 -7.17
C ILE A 80 5.58 -6.25 -8.54
N VAL A 81 5.08 -5.11 -8.97
CA VAL A 81 5.35 -4.55 -10.31
C VAL A 81 6.84 -4.27 -10.51
N PHE A 82 7.46 -3.57 -9.57
CA PHE A 82 8.88 -3.21 -9.67
C PHE A 82 9.80 -4.36 -9.30
N GLY A 83 9.39 -5.26 -8.41
CA GLY A 83 10.15 -6.46 -8.07
C GLY A 83 10.26 -7.44 -9.25
N LEU A 84 9.24 -7.53 -10.09
CA LEU A 84 9.24 -8.36 -11.29
C LEU A 84 9.88 -7.68 -12.50
N ARG A 85 10.22 -6.40 -12.42
CA ARG A 85 10.88 -5.70 -13.51
C ARG A 85 12.26 -6.30 -13.78
N PRO A 86 12.67 -6.52 -15.05
CA PRO A 86 14.02 -6.97 -15.36
C PRO A 86 15.10 -6.07 -14.76
N ASP A 87 16.17 -6.67 -14.26
CA ASP A 87 17.24 -5.94 -13.56
C ASP A 87 17.89 -4.86 -14.43
N GLU A 88 18.08 -5.16 -15.72
CA GLU A 88 18.62 -4.20 -16.69
C GLU A 88 17.74 -2.94 -16.82
N LYS A 89 16.40 -3.14 -16.84
CA LYS A 89 15.45 -2.02 -16.91
C LYS A 89 15.41 -1.23 -15.60
N TRP A 90 15.54 -1.93 -14.48
CA TRP A 90 15.66 -1.28 -13.18
C TRP A 90 16.88 -0.38 -13.12
N ASP A 91 18.05 -0.92 -13.48
CA ASP A 91 19.30 -0.15 -13.46
C ASP A 91 19.29 1.01 -14.45
N ALA A 92 18.70 0.81 -15.64
CA ALA A 92 18.57 1.88 -16.62
C ALA A 92 17.68 3.04 -16.12
N GLN A 93 16.67 2.73 -15.33
CA GLN A 93 15.73 3.74 -14.81
C GLN A 93 16.22 4.42 -13.54
N PHE A 94 16.74 3.65 -12.58
CA PHE A 94 17.02 4.15 -11.23
C PHE A 94 18.50 4.28 -10.89
N ASN A 95 19.37 3.56 -11.60
CA ASN A 95 20.83 3.57 -11.38
C ASN A 95 21.60 4.13 -12.57
N ALA A 96 20.95 4.77 -13.53
CA ALA A 96 21.59 5.30 -14.74
C ALA A 96 22.71 6.29 -14.42
N SER A 97 22.57 7.10 -13.37
CA SER A 97 23.57 8.08 -12.94
C SER A 97 24.57 7.53 -11.91
N PHE A 98 24.46 6.25 -11.54
CA PHE A 98 25.38 5.61 -10.62
C PHE A 98 26.69 5.28 -11.34
N GLN A 99 27.82 5.79 -10.84
CA GLN A 99 29.14 5.66 -11.46
C GLN A 99 29.92 4.43 -10.97
N GLY A 100 29.37 3.66 -10.04
CA GLY A 100 30.00 2.45 -9.53
C GLY A 100 29.86 1.27 -10.47
N LYS A 101 30.58 0.18 -10.17
CA LYS A 101 30.51 -1.08 -10.94
C LYS A 101 29.38 -2.01 -10.51
N GLN A 102 28.67 -1.66 -9.45
CA GLN A 102 27.58 -2.48 -8.91
C GLN A 102 26.41 -2.51 -9.88
N LYS A 103 25.84 -3.69 -10.10
CA LYS A 103 24.63 -3.91 -10.88
C LYS A 103 23.59 -4.61 -10.04
N THR A 104 22.33 -4.42 -10.39
CA THR A 104 21.22 -5.14 -9.74
C THR A 104 21.24 -6.60 -10.18
N GLU A 105 21.28 -7.47 -9.19
CA GLU A 105 21.12 -8.92 -9.38
C GLU A 105 19.98 -9.39 -8.50
N SER A 106 18.80 -9.59 -9.09
CA SER A 106 17.64 -10.09 -8.36
C SER A 106 17.84 -11.56 -8.00
N GLY A 107 17.78 -11.83 -6.69
CA GLY A 107 17.86 -13.18 -6.16
C GLY A 107 16.56 -13.58 -5.47
N TRP A 108 16.61 -14.70 -4.76
CA TRP A 108 15.50 -15.22 -3.99
C TRP A 108 14.87 -14.21 -3.01
N PRO A 109 15.64 -13.34 -2.31
CA PRO A 109 15.05 -12.36 -1.40
C PRO A 109 14.03 -11.43 -2.07
N VAL A 110 14.31 -10.96 -3.29
CA VAL A 110 13.36 -10.12 -4.05
C VAL A 110 12.12 -10.93 -4.44
N VAL A 111 12.32 -12.17 -4.89
CA VAL A 111 11.21 -13.08 -5.26
C VAL A 111 10.31 -13.34 -4.05
N ILE A 112 10.89 -13.59 -2.89
CA ILE A 112 10.14 -13.80 -1.64
C ILE A 112 9.34 -12.55 -1.29
N CYS A 113 9.92 -11.35 -1.40
CA CYS A 113 9.20 -10.10 -1.16
C CYS A 113 8.01 -9.95 -2.11
N VAL A 114 8.16 -10.28 -3.38
CA VAL A 114 7.09 -10.24 -4.38
C VAL A 114 5.98 -11.22 -4.03
N ILE A 115 6.32 -12.46 -3.70
CA ILE A 115 5.34 -13.50 -3.32
C ILE A 115 4.58 -13.09 -2.06
N LEU A 116 5.27 -12.64 -1.02
CA LEU A 116 4.64 -12.20 0.22
C LEU A 116 3.75 -10.98 0.01
N SER A 117 4.18 -10.02 -0.82
CA SER A 117 3.36 -8.86 -1.18
C SER A 117 2.08 -9.27 -1.90
N LEU A 118 2.16 -10.25 -2.79
CA LEU A 118 0.99 -10.79 -3.49
C LEU A 118 0.04 -11.48 -2.51
N VAL A 119 0.54 -12.37 -1.67
CA VAL A 119 -0.28 -13.14 -0.71
C VAL A 119 -0.92 -12.22 0.32
N ILE A 120 -0.14 -11.35 0.93
CA ILE A 120 -0.63 -10.41 1.96
C ILE A 120 -1.58 -9.39 1.34
N GLY A 121 -1.22 -8.81 0.20
CA GLY A 121 -2.05 -7.83 -0.50
C GLY A 121 -3.39 -8.43 -0.94
N ALA A 122 -3.39 -9.61 -1.55
CA ALA A 122 -4.61 -10.29 -1.97
C ALA A 122 -5.46 -10.71 -0.77
N GLY A 123 -4.86 -11.24 0.28
CA GLY A 123 -5.55 -11.60 1.51
C GLY A 123 -6.17 -10.40 2.21
N ALA A 124 -5.44 -9.29 2.28
CA ALA A 124 -5.94 -8.02 2.83
C ALA A 124 -7.11 -7.47 2.00
N MET A 125 -6.99 -7.51 0.67
CA MET A 125 -8.06 -7.06 -0.23
C MET A 125 -9.33 -7.89 -0.04
N MET A 126 -9.22 -9.22 0.00
CA MET A 126 -10.37 -10.10 0.21
C MET A 126 -11.02 -9.88 1.58
N SER A 127 -10.20 -9.74 2.63
CA SER A 127 -10.69 -9.46 3.98
C SER A 127 -11.40 -8.10 4.07
N PHE A 128 -10.84 -7.08 3.46
CA PHE A 128 -11.44 -5.74 3.43
C PHE A 128 -12.76 -5.73 2.69
N LEU A 129 -12.84 -6.38 1.53
CA LEU A 129 -14.08 -6.51 0.76
C LEU A 129 -15.14 -7.30 1.54
N ALA A 130 -14.76 -8.38 2.23
CA ALA A 130 -15.67 -9.16 3.04
C ALA A 130 -16.28 -8.33 4.17
N ILE A 131 -15.45 -7.58 4.90
CA ILE A 131 -15.90 -6.67 5.97
C ILE A 131 -16.80 -5.56 5.40
N GLY A 132 -16.42 -4.98 4.27
CA GLY A 132 -17.21 -3.93 3.60
C GLY A 132 -18.59 -4.42 3.19
N PHE A 133 -18.67 -5.59 2.58
CA PHE A 133 -19.98 -6.20 2.21
C PHE A 133 -20.80 -6.57 3.43
N GLU A 134 -20.19 -7.11 4.49
CA GLU A 134 -20.88 -7.41 5.74
C GLU A 134 -21.54 -6.15 6.33
N GLN A 135 -20.78 -5.05 6.43
CA GLN A 135 -21.29 -3.79 6.93
C GLN A 135 -22.42 -3.23 6.04
N PHE A 136 -22.27 -3.34 4.73
CA PHE A 136 -23.29 -2.91 3.79
C PHE A 136 -24.60 -3.71 3.97
N PHE A 137 -24.52 -5.04 4.10
CA PHE A 137 -25.71 -5.88 4.31
C PHE A 137 -26.37 -5.62 5.66
N ILE A 138 -25.59 -5.42 6.71
CA ILE A 138 -26.13 -5.04 8.04
C ILE A 138 -26.93 -3.74 7.92
N TYR A 139 -26.36 -2.73 7.24
CA TYR A 139 -27.04 -1.46 7.00
C TYR A 139 -28.37 -1.67 6.24
N GLN A 140 -28.37 -2.47 5.18
CA GLN A 140 -29.58 -2.77 4.40
C GLN A 140 -30.67 -3.45 5.25
N ILE A 141 -30.28 -4.38 6.11
CA ILE A 141 -31.22 -5.09 7.01
C ILE A 141 -31.82 -4.10 8.02
N GLU A 142 -31.03 -3.22 8.59
CA GLU A 142 -31.51 -2.21 9.55
C GLU A 142 -32.48 -1.23 8.89
N GLU A 143 -32.18 -0.77 7.67
CA GLU A 143 -33.08 0.10 6.91
C GLU A 143 -34.41 -0.62 6.59
N ALA A 144 -34.35 -1.88 6.16
CA ALA A 144 -35.56 -2.67 5.91
C ALA A 144 -36.42 -2.86 7.15
N LYS A 145 -35.80 -3.08 8.32
CA LYS A 145 -36.52 -3.17 9.61
C LYS A 145 -37.22 -1.87 9.96
N LYS A 146 -36.58 -0.71 9.74
CA LYS A 146 -37.20 0.60 9.98
C LYS A 146 -38.42 0.82 9.09
N LEU A 147 -38.36 0.41 7.82
CA LEU A 147 -39.45 0.56 6.88
C LEU A 147 -40.65 -0.39 7.16
N SER A 148 -40.42 -1.50 7.84
CA SER A 148 -41.45 -2.46 8.20
C SER A 148 -42.21 -2.13 9.49
N GLN A 149 -41.76 -1.14 10.21
CA GLN A 149 -42.44 -0.62 11.43
C GLN A 149 -43.29 0.61 11.08
#